data_4f3ad6de1989b6faae5ec184f9319d2c
#
_entry.id   4f3ad6de1989b6faae5ec184f9319d2c
#
_cell.length_a   1.000
_cell.length_b   1.000
_cell.length_c   1.000
_cell.angle_alpha   90.00
_cell.angle_beta   90.00
_cell.angle_gamma   90.00
#
_symmetry.space_group_name_H-M   'P 1'
#
loop_
_entity.id
_entity.type
_entity.pdbx_description
1 polymer ?
#
loop_
_entity_poly.entity_id
_entity_poly.type
_entity_poly.pdbx_seq_one_letter_code
_entity_poly.pdbx_strand_id
1 'polypeptide(L)'
;DSTSQWLWRGEDKEFDYLINRWKEEGVYDDILNGTIHIIWTGGEPTIKGHQVAIACFIKHWANYVEDNKEGDTEVRTYDPETTLHTVHYKPVNSFHEIETNGTVYIEDYLFGKLNQINCSPKLSNSGMTAKQRINPEAIKRIMQHNNYQFKFVISTEDDVKELFRDFVIPFSIPLKNVICMPGLDDAANFEERTRFVMEMSKKYRFRGLTRLHIAAWNKTLNV
;
A
#
# COMPACT_ATOMS: atom_id res chain seq x y z
N ASP A 1 -5.66 0.57 -10.97
CA ASP A 1 -4.51 0.61 -11.87
C ASP A 1 -4.11 2.05 -12.18
N SER A 2 -2.95 2.51 -11.68
CA SER A 2 -2.54 3.91 -11.73
C SER A 2 -2.39 4.48 -13.15
N THR A 3 -2.16 3.63 -14.15
CA THR A 3 -1.93 4.09 -15.53
C THR A 3 -3.22 4.53 -16.22
N SER A 4 -4.34 3.92 -15.91
CA SER A 4 -5.65 4.29 -16.47
C SER A 4 -6.21 5.56 -15.82
N GLN A 5 -5.84 5.82 -14.57
CA GLN A 5 -6.29 7.00 -13.82
C GLN A 5 -5.55 8.29 -14.19
N TRP A 6 -4.42 8.23 -14.86
CA TRP A 6 -3.75 9.43 -15.38
C TRP A 6 -4.54 10.15 -16.46
N LEU A 7 -5.48 9.46 -17.09
CA LEU A 7 -6.41 10.02 -18.07
C LEU A 7 -7.69 10.59 -17.42
N TRP A 8 -7.92 10.29 -16.14
CA TRP A 8 -9.06 10.79 -15.38
C TRP A 8 -8.62 12.01 -14.56
N ARG A 9 -9.32 13.13 -14.72
CA ARG A 9 -9.29 14.21 -13.74
C ARG A 9 -10.09 13.72 -12.56
N GLY A 10 -9.42 13.47 -11.42
CA GLY A 10 -10.08 13.17 -10.16
C GLY A 10 -11.03 14.32 -9.79
N GLU A 11 -12.09 14.01 -9.07
CA GLU A 11 -12.97 14.99 -8.49
C GLU A 11 -12.54 15.25 -7.04
N ASP A 12 -12.53 16.52 -6.65
CA ASP A 12 -12.40 16.88 -5.24
C ASP A 12 -13.69 16.50 -4.51
N LYS A 13 -13.55 15.73 -3.43
CA LYS A 13 -14.66 15.30 -2.58
C LYS A 13 -14.36 15.66 -1.14
N GLU A 14 -15.41 16.04 -0.40
CA GLU A 14 -15.33 16.21 1.04
C GLU A 14 -15.00 14.87 1.73
N PHE A 15 -14.35 14.91 2.87
CA PHE A 15 -13.93 13.70 3.59
C PHE A 15 -15.10 12.81 3.98
N ASP A 16 -16.24 13.39 4.37
CA ASP A 16 -17.46 12.67 4.70
C ASP A 16 -18.04 11.88 3.52
N TYR A 17 -17.73 12.27 2.28
CA TYR A 17 -18.12 11.51 1.10
C TYR A 17 -17.52 10.09 1.14
N LEU A 18 -16.24 9.94 1.51
CA LEU A 18 -15.61 8.62 1.61
C LEU A 18 -16.24 7.80 2.74
N ILE A 19 -16.48 8.42 3.89
CA ILE A 19 -17.06 7.75 5.06
C ILE A 19 -18.47 7.25 4.73
N ASN A 20 -19.31 8.09 4.12
CA ASN A 20 -20.65 7.73 3.70
C ASN A 20 -20.63 6.61 2.65
N ARG A 21 -19.67 6.67 1.71
CA ARG A 21 -19.49 5.62 0.70
C ARG A 21 -19.16 4.27 1.32
N TRP A 22 -18.31 4.23 2.33
CA TRP A 22 -17.98 3.01 3.06
C TRP A 22 -19.18 2.42 3.82
N LYS A 23 -20.06 3.28 4.34
CA LYS A 23 -21.33 2.86 4.94
C LYS A 23 -22.29 2.27 3.91
N GLU A 24 -22.44 2.93 2.77
CA GLU A 24 -23.28 2.46 1.67
C GLU A 24 -22.82 1.10 1.12
N GLU A 25 -21.52 0.89 1.04
CA GLU A 25 -20.92 -0.37 0.57
C GLU A 25 -20.86 -1.46 1.65
N GLY A 26 -21.21 -1.15 2.89
CA GLY A 26 -21.23 -2.09 4.01
C GLY A 26 -19.84 -2.51 4.52
N VAL A 27 -18.78 -1.74 4.19
CA VAL A 27 -17.39 -2.03 4.59
C VAL A 27 -16.90 -1.14 5.74
N TYR A 28 -17.75 -0.26 6.24
CA TYR A 28 -17.42 0.73 7.28
C TYR A 28 -16.83 0.08 8.55
N ASP A 29 -17.50 -0.93 9.10
CA ASP A 29 -17.07 -1.60 10.33
C ASP A 29 -15.76 -2.36 10.13
N ASP A 30 -15.54 -2.94 8.96
CA ASP A 30 -14.32 -3.64 8.62
C ASP A 30 -13.12 -2.70 8.48
N ILE A 31 -13.34 -1.49 7.97
CA ILE A 31 -12.34 -0.42 7.95
C ILE A 31 -12.06 0.08 9.36
N LEU A 32 -13.11 0.28 10.17
CA LEU A 32 -13.00 0.76 11.54
C LEU A 32 -12.17 -0.18 12.43
N ASN A 33 -12.35 -1.49 12.27
CA ASN A 33 -11.66 -2.50 13.05
C ASN A 33 -10.31 -2.95 12.43
N GLY A 34 -9.95 -2.44 11.26
CA GLY A 34 -8.70 -2.75 10.55
C GLY A 34 -8.69 -4.09 9.81
N THR A 35 -9.85 -4.73 9.61
CA THR A 35 -9.97 -5.94 8.77
C THR A 35 -9.78 -5.58 7.30
N ILE A 36 -10.33 -4.43 6.88
CA ILE A 36 -10.08 -3.83 5.57
C ILE A 36 -9.11 -2.65 5.75
N HIS A 37 -8.02 -2.67 5.00
CA HIS A 37 -7.01 -1.61 5.03
C HIS A 37 -7.37 -0.47 4.08
N ILE A 38 -7.08 0.75 4.49
CA ILE A 38 -7.15 1.93 3.63
C ILE A 38 -5.80 2.08 2.92
N ILE A 39 -5.79 1.94 1.60
CA ILE A 39 -4.57 2.05 0.79
C ILE A 39 -4.54 3.39 0.06
N TRP A 40 -3.63 4.27 0.48
CA TRP A 40 -3.38 5.55 -0.18
C TRP A 40 -2.50 5.32 -1.40
N THR A 41 -3.11 5.43 -2.58
CA THR A 41 -2.47 5.16 -3.87
C THR A 41 -2.98 6.14 -4.93
N GLY A 42 -2.56 5.95 -6.20
CA GLY A 42 -2.99 6.77 -7.32
C GLY A 42 -2.04 7.95 -7.58
N GLY A 43 -1.52 8.06 -8.81
CA GLY A 43 -0.42 8.97 -9.12
C GLY A 43 0.78 8.73 -8.21
N GLU A 44 1.16 9.74 -7.45
CA GLU A 44 2.15 9.64 -6.36
C GLU A 44 1.56 10.29 -5.09
N PRO A 45 1.16 9.50 -4.08
CA PRO A 45 0.50 10.02 -2.89
C PRO A 45 1.43 10.81 -1.98
N THR A 46 2.74 10.71 -2.16
CA THR A 46 3.72 11.46 -1.36
C THR A 46 4.02 12.85 -1.91
N ILE A 47 3.38 13.32 -2.98
CA ILE A 47 3.44 14.73 -3.40
C ILE A 47 2.87 15.59 -2.26
N LYS A 48 3.51 16.73 -1.98
CA LYS A 48 3.24 17.57 -0.80
C LYS A 48 1.75 17.84 -0.55
N GLY A 49 0.99 18.21 -1.57
CA GLY A 49 -0.45 18.46 -1.44
C GLY A 49 -1.24 17.22 -1.02
N HIS A 50 -0.92 16.06 -1.61
CA HIS A 50 -1.55 14.79 -1.27
C HIS A 50 -1.20 14.34 0.15
N GLN A 51 0.05 14.48 0.59
CA GLN A 51 0.44 14.15 1.97
C GLN A 51 -0.38 14.94 2.99
N VAL A 52 -0.59 16.25 2.74
CA VAL A 52 -1.43 17.09 3.60
C VAL A 52 -2.87 16.58 3.62
N ALA A 53 -3.45 16.31 2.45
CA ALA A 53 -4.83 15.83 2.35
C ALA A 53 -5.01 14.49 3.08
N ILE A 54 -4.10 13.53 2.88
CA ILE A 54 -4.12 12.23 3.57
C ILE A 54 -4.02 12.40 5.10
N ALA A 55 -3.08 13.21 5.56
CA ALA A 55 -2.90 13.45 7.00
C ALA A 55 -4.12 14.15 7.63
N CYS A 56 -4.74 15.09 6.90
CA CYS A 56 -5.99 15.74 7.30
C CYS A 56 -7.15 14.74 7.34
N PHE A 57 -7.27 13.88 6.33
CA PHE A 57 -8.30 12.84 6.33
C PHE A 57 -8.16 11.89 7.52
N ILE A 58 -6.96 11.37 7.80
CA ILE A 58 -6.73 10.46 8.93
C ILE A 58 -7.13 11.13 10.26
N LYS A 59 -6.83 12.43 10.41
CA LYS A 59 -7.27 13.18 11.58
C LYS A 59 -8.78 13.36 11.62
N HIS A 60 -9.39 13.72 10.50
CA HIS A 60 -10.84 13.87 10.38
C HIS A 60 -11.56 12.57 10.70
N TRP A 61 -11.09 11.44 10.17
CA TRP A 61 -11.60 10.12 10.44
C TRP A 61 -11.58 9.77 11.93
N ALA A 62 -10.45 9.99 12.61
CA ALA A 62 -10.34 9.76 14.04
C ALA A 62 -11.34 10.60 14.85
N ASN A 63 -11.47 11.90 14.52
CA ASN A 63 -12.44 12.79 15.17
C ASN A 63 -13.89 12.37 14.88
N TYR A 64 -14.18 12.01 13.62
CA TYR A 64 -15.51 11.56 13.21
C TYR A 64 -15.97 10.34 14.02
N VAL A 65 -15.08 9.38 14.19
CA VAL A 65 -15.36 8.17 14.97
C VAL A 65 -15.57 8.51 16.45
N GLU A 66 -14.74 9.39 17.04
CA GLU A 66 -14.87 9.84 18.42
C GLU A 66 -16.19 10.59 18.66
N ASP A 67 -16.52 11.55 17.79
CA ASP A 67 -17.72 12.39 17.89
C ASP A 67 -19.02 11.58 17.78
N ASN A 68 -19.02 10.56 16.92
CA ASN A 68 -20.19 9.72 16.68
C ASN A 68 -20.27 8.49 17.60
N LYS A 69 -19.28 8.25 18.46
CA LYS A 69 -19.13 7.04 19.29
C LYS A 69 -19.25 5.74 18.49
N GLU A 70 -18.96 5.80 17.19
CA GLU A 70 -19.09 4.67 16.27
C GLU A 70 -17.91 3.69 16.37
N GLY A 71 -16.87 4.04 17.13
CA GLY A 71 -15.75 3.16 17.47
C GLY A 71 -16.04 2.15 18.56
N ASP A 72 -17.19 2.27 19.19
CA ASP A 72 -17.67 1.35 20.21
C ASP A 72 -18.32 0.13 19.53
N THR A 73 -17.52 -0.68 18.85
CA THR A 73 -18.01 -1.97 18.35
C THR A 73 -18.32 -2.82 19.58
N GLU A 74 -19.59 -3.00 19.83
CA GLU A 74 -20.09 -3.85 20.89
C GLU A 74 -19.71 -5.31 20.58
N VAL A 75 -18.58 -5.76 21.11
CA VAL A 75 -18.24 -7.18 21.08
C VAL A 75 -19.02 -7.82 22.22
N ARG A 76 -20.17 -8.39 21.90
CA ARG A 76 -20.98 -9.18 22.84
C ARG A 76 -20.33 -10.55 23.01
N THR A 77 -19.59 -10.74 24.08
CA THR A 77 -19.22 -12.08 24.53
C THR A 77 -20.37 -12.63 25.38
N TYR A 78 -20.97 -13.70 24.88
CA TYR A 78 -21.97 -14.45 25.66
C TYR A 78 -21.24 -15.44 26.56
N ASP A 79 -21.46 -15.30 27.89
CA ASP A 79 -21.05 -16.30 28.87
C ASP A 79 -22.28 -17.15 29.21
N PRO A 80 -22.33 -18.41 28.79
CA PRO A 80 -23.47 -19.29 29.03
C PRO A 80 -23.67 -19.63 30.50
N GLU A 81 -22.65 -19.46 31.37
CA GLU A 81 -22.77 -19.78 32.80
C GLU A 81 -23.34 -18.62 33.63
N THR A 82 -23.08 -17.39 33.21
CA THR A 82 -23.51 -16.19 33.95
C THR A 82 -24.64 -15.41 33.32
N THR A 83 -25.02 -15.74 32.08
CA THR A 83 -25.96 -14.96 31.25
C THR A 83 -25.58 -13.47 31.08
N LEU A 84 -24.37 -13.10 31.43
CA LEU A 84 -23.85 -11.76 31.34
C LEU A 84 -23.36 -11.49 29.90
N HIS A 85 -23.88 -10.42 29.32
CA HIS A 85 -23.34 -9.84 28.09
C HIS A 85 -22.27 -8.81 28.45
N THR A 86 -21.00 -9.13 28.24
CA THR A 86 -19.94 -8.13 28.42
C THR A 86 -19.73 -7.37 27.12
N VAL A 87 -19.95 -6.07 27.19
CA VAL A 87 -19.71 -5.14 26.07
C VAL A 87 -18.27 -4.67 26.18
N HIS A 88 -17.45 -5.06 25.22
CA HIS A 88 -16.10 -4.53 25.07
C HIS A 88 -16.08 -3.53 23.91
N TYR A 89 -15.73 -2.30 24.21
CA TYR A 89 -15.51 -1.27 23.18
C TYR A 89 -14.15 -1.49 22.54
N LYS A 90 -14.12 -1.69 21.21
CA LYS A 90 -12.88 -1.74 20.48
C LYS A 90 -12.41 -0.31 20.13
N PRO A 91 -11.17 0.05 20.44
CA PRO A 91 -10.60 1.29 19.91
C PRO A 91 -10.56 1.24 18.39
N VAL A 92 -10.64 2.42 17.76
CA VAL A 92 -10.46 2.56 16.30
C VAL A 92 -9.08 2.04 15.91
N ASN A 93 -9.04 0.98 15.14
CA ASN A 93 -7.81 0.32 14.68
C ASN A 93 -7.68 0.36 13.15
N SER A 94 -8.21 1.41 12.51
CA SER A 94 -8.08 1.56 11.05
C SER A 94 -6.62 1.44 10.63
N PHE A 95 -6.37 0.65 9.58
CA PHE A 95 -5.04 0.38 9.09
C PHE A 95 -4.79 1.19 7.82
N HIS A 96 -3.83 2.09 7.86
CA HIS A 96 -3.47 2.98 6.75
C HIS A 96 -2.18 2.54 6.09
N GLU A 97 -2.26 2.14 4.83
CA GLU A 97 -1.10 1.85 3.98
C GLU A 97 -0.89 2.96 2.96
N ILE A 98 0.35 3.14 2.52
CA ILE A 98 0.66 4.01 1.40
C ILE A 98 1.45 3.23 0.33
N GLU A 99 1.07 3.41 -0.93
CA GLU A 99 1.83 2.92 -2.09
C GLU A 99 2.51 4.09 -2.79
N THR A 100 3.83 4.16 -2.70
CA THR A 100 4.66 5.23 -3.28
C THR A 100 5.74 4.69 -4.21
N ASN A 101 6.21 5.50 -5.15
CA ASN A 101 7.37 5.16 -5.97
C ASN A 101 8.73 5.47 -5.27
N GLY A 102 8.69 6.10 -4.09
CA GLY A 102 9.88 6.40 -3.29
C GLY A 102 10.72 7.57 -3.81
N THR A 103 10.17 8.42 -4.67
CA THR A 103 10.89 9.60 -5.19
C THR A 103 10.68 10.86 -4.38
N VAL A 104 9.70 10.88 -3.47
CA VAL A 104 9.35 12.03 -2.64
C VAL A 104 9.47 11.65 -1.16
N TYR A 105 10.05 12.53 -0.37
CA TYR A 105 10.20 12.36 1.09
C TYR A 105 8.84 12.37 1.78
N ILE A 106 8.62 11.44 2.72
CA ILE A 106 7.41 11.39 3.54
C ILE A 106 7.63 12.25 4.79
N GLU A 107 6.85 13.31 4.90
CA GLU A 107 6.93 14.27 5.99
C GLU A 107 6.44 13.69 7.33
N ASP A 108 6.95 14.22 8.45
CA ASP A 108 6.66 13.69 9.78
C ASP A 108 5.18 13.67 10.13
N TYR A 109 4.43 14.66 9.68
CA TYR A 109 2.99 14.75 9.95
C TYR A 109 2.16 13.65 9.31
N LEU A 110 2.67 12.98 8.25
CA LEU A 110 2.04 11.80 7.63
C LEU A 110 2.72 10.51 8.09
N PHE A 111 4.05 10.47 8.13
CA PHE A 111 4.84 9.28 8.40
C PHE A 111 4.40 8.51 9.66
N GLY A 112 4.19 9.23 10.77
CA GLY A 112 3.75 8.65 12.04
C GLY A 112 2.30 8.16 12.06
N LYS A 113 1.53 8.43 11.02
CA LYS A 113 0.12 8.01 10.91
C LYS A 113 -0.08 6.77 10.03
N LEU A 114 0.97 6.35 9.35
CA LEU A 114 0.93 5.17 8.48
C LEU A 114 1.23 3.91 9.29
N ASN A 115 0.53 2.84 8.99
CA ASN A 115 0.77 1.52 9.55
C ASN A 115 1.71 0.69 8.67
N GLN A 116 1.74 0.98 7.35
CA GLN A 116 2.60 0.30 6.40
C GLN A 116 2.98 1.21 5.23
N ILE A 117 4.22 1.07 4.77
CA ILE A 117 4.73 1.75 3.57
C ILE A 117 5.12 0.70 2.53
N ASN A 118 4.41 0.69 1.41
CA ASN A 118 4.71 -0.12 0.24
C ASN A 118 5.39 0.75 -0.82
N CYS A 119 6.71 0.68 -0.88
CA CYS A 119 7.48 1.44 -1.87
C CYS A 119 7.68 0.60 -3.13
N SER A 120 7.36 1.15 -4.29
CA SER A 120 7.57 0.51 -5.59
C SER A 120 8.53 1.34 -6.46
N PRO A 121 9.85 1.33 -6.15
CA PRO A 121 10.82 2.07 -6.94
C PRO A 121 10.84 1.57 -8.38
N LYS A 122 11.03 2.48 -9.31
CA LYS A 122 11.15 2.12 -10.73
C LYS A 122 12.60 1.72 -11.04
N LEU A 123 12.76 0.73 -11.92
CA LEU A 123 14.02 0.36 -12.54
C LEU A 123 14.16 1.04 -13.92
N SER A 124 15.31 0.88 -14.56
CA SER A 124 15.57 1.46 -15.89
C SER A 124 14.62 0.95 -16.97
N ASN A 125 14.06 -0.24 -16.80
CA ASN A 125 13.02 -0.81 -17.66
C ASN A 125 11.74 0.04 -17.73
N SER A 126 11.54 0.99 -16.82
CA SER A 126 10.47 2.00 -16.87
C SER A 126 10.76 3.16 -17.84
N GLY A 127 11.94 3.24 -18.42
CA GLY A 127 12.39 4.37 -19.26
C GLY A 127 12.84 5.61 -18.47
N MET A 128 12.78 5.60 -17.14
CA MET A 128 13.19 6.73 -16.30
C MET A 128 14.70 6.70 -16.04
N THR A 129 15.34 7.87 -16.01
CA THR A 129 16.73 8.00 -15.60
C THR A 129 16.94 7.71 -14.11
N ALA A 130 18.14 7.29 -13.72
CA ALA A 130 18.47 7.04 -12.30
C ALA A 130 18.16 8.27 -11.41
N LYS A 131 18.43 9.49 -11.90
CA LYS A 131 18.15 10.73 -11.19
C LYS A 131 16.65 10.97 -10.93
N GLN A 132 15.79 10.48 -11.81
CA GLN A 132 14.33 10.62 -11.67
C GLN A 132 13.74 9.58 -10.72
N ARG A 133 14.31 8.37 -10.65
CA ARG A 133 13.74 7.22 -9.94
C ARG A 133 14.39 6.92 -8.59
N ILE A 134 15.55 7.52 -8.28
CA ILE A 134 16.28 7.26 -7.02
C ILE A 134 16.41 8.55 -6.22
N ASN A 135 15.69 8.61 -5.10
CA ASN A 135 15.84 9.66 -4.11
C ASN A 135 16.39 9.03 -2.81
N PRO A 136 17.69 9.20 -2.51
CA PRO A 136 18.30 8.58 -1.34
C PRO A 136 17.64 8.95 -0.01
N GLU A 137 17.21 10.20 0.15
CA GLU A 137 16.59 10.66 1.39
C GLU A 137 15.19 10.05 1.58
N ALA A 138 14.40 9.94 0.51
CA ALA A 138 13.10 9.28 0.56
C ALA A 138 13.23 7.78 0.88
N ILE A 139 14.20 7.09 0.26
CA ILE A 139 14.46 5.66 0.53
C ILE A 139 14.85 5.45 1.99
N LYS A 140 15.82 6.23 2.50
CA LYS A 140 16.23 6.16 3.90
C LYS A 140 15.09 6.44 4.86
N ARG A 141 14.24 7.43 4.52
CA ARG A 141 13.04 7.74 5.31
C ARG A 141 12.09 6.56 5.41
N ILE A 142 11.80 5.90 4.30
CA ILE A 142 10.95 4.70 4.26
C ILE A 142 11.53 3.61 5.16
N MET A 143 12.85 3.39 5.12
CA MET A 143 13.52 2.38 5.94
C MET A 143 13.50 2.66 7.45
N GLN A 144 13.21 3.87 7.88
CA GLN A 144 12.99 4.21 9.29
C GLN A 144 11.63 3.74 9.82
N HIS A 145 10.70 3.38 8.93
CA HIS A 145 9.39 2.90 9.34
C HIS A 145 9.47 1.44 9.83
N ASN A 146 8.69 1.09 10.86
CA ASN A 146 8.71 -0.25 11.44
C ASN A 146 8.15 -1.32 10.49
N ASN A 147 7.23 -0.94 9.60
CA ASN A 147 6.58 -1.83 8.64
C ASN A 147 6.68 -1.24 7.24
N TYR A 148 7.66 -1.68 6.47
CA TYR A 148 7.86 -1.24 5.09
C TYR A 148 8.28 -2.40 4.20
N GLN A 149 8.00 -2.26 2.90
CA GLN A 149 8.42 -3.20 1.87
C GLN A 149 8.81 -2.44 0.60
N PHE A 150 9.81 -2.96 -0.11
CA PHE A 150 10.20 -2.51 -1.44
C PHE A 150 9.74 -3.52 -2.47
N LYS A 151 8.82 -3.10 -3.36
CA LYS A 151 8.23 -3.94 -4.42
C LYS A 151 8.82 -3.54 -5.77
N PHE A 152 9.54 -4.44 -6.43
CA PHE A 152 10.15 -4.21 -7.74
C PHE A 152 9.47 -5.03 -8.82
N VAL A 153 9.27 -4.42 -9.99
CA VAL A 153 8.79 -5.11 -11.19
C VAL A 153 10.01 -5.54 -12.00
N ILE A 154 10.16 -6.85 -12.22
CA ILE A 154 11.29 -7.43 -12.95
C ILE A 154 10.79 -8.25 -14.14
N SER A 155 11.51 -8.19 -15.25
CA SER A 155 11.25 -8.93 -16.47
C SER A 155 12.45 -9.75 -16.93
N THR A 156 13.64 -9.37 -16.49
CA THR A 156 14.93 -9.98 -16.85
C THR A 156 15.82 -10.13 -15.62
N GLU A 157 16.87 -10.97 -15.73
CA GLU A 157 17.86 -11.07 -14.67
C GLU A 157 18.72 -9.79 -14.53
N ASP A 158 18.81 -8.99 -15.57
CA ASP A 158 19.53 -7.70 -15.50
C ASP A 158 18.74 -6.68 -14.67
N ASP A 159 17.41 -6.75 -14.65
CA ASP A 159 16.59 -5.97 -13.70
C ASP A 159 16.91 -6.37 -12.24
N VAL A 160 17.14 -7.66 -12.00
CA VAL A 160 17.55 -8.14 -10.65
C VAL A 160 18.95 -7.60 -10.27
N LYS A 161 19.90 -7.65 -11.17
CA LYS A 161 21.25 -7.08 -10.93
C LYS A 161 21.17 -5.57 -10.70
N GLU A 162 20.32 -4.88 -11.45
CA GLU A 162 20.09 -3.44 -11.29
C GLU A 162 19.50 -3.11 -9.91
N LEU A 163 18.44 -3.83 -9.48
CA LEU A 163 17.86 -3.59 -8.16
C LEU A 163 18.89 -3.79 -7.03
N PHE A 164 19.79 -4.76 -7.15
CA PHE A 164 20.88 -4.96 -6.17
C PHE A 164 21.89 -3.82 -6.20
N ARG A 165 22.36 -3.43 -7.41
CA ARG A 165 23.34 -2.37 -7.60
C ARG A 165 22.82 -1.00 -7.15
N ASP A 166 21.56 -0.67 -7.48
CA ASP A 166 21.00 0.67 -7.32
C ASP A 166 20.24 0.87 -6.00
N PHE A 167 19.75 -0.22 -5.38
CA PHE A 167 18.91 -0.13 -4.17
C PHE A 167 19.42 -1.01 -3.03
N VAL A 168 19.51 -2.32 -3.21
CA VAL A 168 19.78 -3.23 -2.08
C VAL A 168 21.14 -2.96 -1.47
N ILE A 169 22.21 -2.91 -2.27
CA ILE A 169 23.58 -2.71 -1.78
C ILE A 169 23.78 -1.29 -1.24
N PRO A 170 23.48 -0.20 -2.00
CA PRO A 170 23.76 1.15 -1.52
C PRO A 170 23.00 1.55 -0.25
N PHE A 171 21.79 1.04 -0.07
CA PHE A 171 20.95 1.36 1.09
C PHE A 171 20.94 0.27 2.15
N SER A 172 21.62 -0.88 1.91
CA SER A 172 21.59 -2.04 2.82
C SER A 172 20.17 -2.52 3.12
N ILE A 173 19.29 -2.57 2.10
CA ILE A 173 17.90 -3.00 2.26
C ILE A 173 17.88 -4.50 2.62
N PRO A 174 17.28 -4.89 3.75
CA PRO A 174 17.14 -6.30 4.12
C PRO A 174 16.33 -7.07 3.09
N LEU A 175 16.81 -8.21 2.62
CA LEU A 175 16.13 -9.01 1.58
C LEU A 175 14.73 -9.48 1.98
N LYS A 176 14.46 -9.61 3.28
CA LYS A 176 13.10 -9.87 3.80
C LYS A 176 12.09 -8.78 3.47
N ASN A 177 12.56 -7.55 3.22
CA ASN A 177 11.75 -6.39 2.84
C ASN A 177 11.74 -6.15 1.32
N VAL A 178 12.39 -7.00 0.53
CA VAL A 178 12.41 -6.93 -0.94
C VAL A 178 11.42 -7.93 -1.51
N ILE A 179 10.51 -7.43 -2.34
CA ILE A 179 9.51 -8.23 -3.06
C ILE A 179 9.69 -7.95 -4.55
N CYS A 180 9.78 -8.99 -5.36
CA CYS A 180 9.76 -8.84 -6.81
C CYS A 180 8.46 -9.41 -7.39
N MET A 181 7.96 -8.73 -8.41
CA MET A 181 6.76 -9.10 -9.15
C MET A 181 7.05 -9.12 -10.64
N PRO A 182 6.34 -9.95 -11.43
CA PRO A 182 6.52 -9.99 -12.86
C PRO A 182 6.08 -8.68 -13.54
N GLY A 183 6.83 -8.23 -14.54
CA GLY A 183 6.39 -7.26 -15.53
C GLY A 183 5.33 -7.91 -16.41
N LEU A 184 4.07 -7.59 -16.18
CA LEU A 184 2.92 -8.11 -16.89
C LEU A 184 2.00 -6.96 -17.28
N ASP A 185 1.64 -6.93 -18.57
CA ASP A 185 0.62 -6.02 -19.08
C ASP A 185 -0.74 -6.74 -19.25
N ASP A 186 -0.72 -8.07 -19.35
CA ASP A 186 -1.91 -8.92 -19.46
C ASP A 186 -1.61 -10.37 -19.05
N ALA A 187 -2.61 -11.25 -19.16
CA ALA A 187 -2.51 -12.65 -18.77
C ALA A 187 -1.77 -13.54 -19.82
N ALA A 188 -1.41 -13.03 -20.98
CA ALA A 188 -0.89 -13.85 -22.08
C ALA A 188 0.38 -14.65 -21.73
N ASN A 189 1.26 -14.08 -20.90
CA ASN A 189 2.51 -14.72 -20.46
C ASN A 189 2.56 -14.86 -18.93
N PHE A 190 1.41 -14.96 -18.29
CA PHE A 190 1.29 -14.92 -16.82
C PHE A 190 2.12 -16.03 -16.15
N GLU A 191 1.98 -17.28 -16.62
CA GLU A 191 2.66 -18.41 -16.02
C GLU A 191 4.18 -18.31 -16.18
N GLU A 192 4.67 -18.04 -17.39
CA GLU A 192 6.10 -17.92 -17.70
C GLU A 192 6.75 -16.82 -16.87
N ARG A 193 6.14 -15.62 -16.84
CA ARG A 193 6.64 -14.46 -16.10
C ARG A 193 6.62 -14.68 -14.59
N THR A 194 5.57 -15.33 -14.09
CA THR A 194 5.50 -15.69 -12.66
C THR A 194 6.57 -16.71 -12.31
N ARG A 195 6.76 -17.75 -13.14
CA ARG A 195 7.81 -18.76 -12.96
C ARG A 195 9.20 -18.12 -12.93
N PHE A 196 9.48 -17.20 -13.85
CA PHE A 196 10.74 -16.45 -13.89
C PHE A 196 11.00 -15.75 -12.54
N VAL A 197 10.02 -14.99 -12.01
CA VAL A 197 10.17 -14.30 -10.72
C VAL A 197 10.43 -15.29 -9.58
N MET A 198 9.74 -16.42 -9.56
CA MET A 198 9.95 -17.44 -8.52
C MET A 198 11.35 -18.08 -8.59
N GLU A 199 11.88 -18.33 -9.79
CA GLU A 199 13.26 -18.82 -9.94
C GLU A 199 14.30 -17.77 -9.51
N MET A 200 14.08 -16.49 -9.85
CA MET A 200 14.94 -15.40 -9.37
C MET A 200 14.87 -15.26 -7.84
N SER A 201 13.67 -15.43 -7.25
CA SER A 201 13.49 -15.39 -5.79
C SER A 201 14.30 -16.47 -5.09
N LYS A 202 14.32 -17.69 -5.61
CA LYS A 202 15.16 -18.77 -5.09
C LYS A 202 16.64 -18.46 -5.22
N LYS A 203 17.06 -17.96 -6.39
CA LYS A 203 18.46 -17.67 -6.70
C LYS A 203 19.02 -16.55 -5.84
N TYR A 204 18.29 -15.45 -5.70
CA TYR A 204 18.74 -14.21 -5.07
C TYR A 204 18.20 -13.99 -3.64
N ARG A 205 17.36 -14.88 -3.13
CA ARG A 205 16.86 -14.91 -1.74
C ARG A 205 15.97 -13.73 -1.34
N PHE A 206 15.26 -13.11 -2.30
CA PHE A 206 14.20 -12.15 -2.03
C PHE A 206 12.82 -12.82 -2.09
N ARG A 207 11.76 -12.09 -1.74
CA ARG A 207 10.39 -12.58 -1.81
C ARG A 207 9.82 -12.41 -3.22
N GLY A 208 9.18 -13.44 -3.76
CA GLY A 208 8.46 -13.38 -5.03
C GLY A 208 6.96 -13.29 -4.80
N LEU A 209 6.28 -12.42 -5.54
CA LEU A 209 4.84 -12.35 -5.64
C LEU A 209 4.41 -12.39 -7.11
N THR A 210 3.14 -12.72 -7.34
CA THR A 210 2.50 -12.55 -8.64
C THR A 210 1.47 -11.42 -8.59
N ARG A 211 0.90 -11.07 -9.75
CA ARG A 211 -0.18 -10.10 -9.87
C ARG A 211 -1.51 -10.82 -9.93
N LEU A 212 -2.11 -11.10 -8.77
CA LEU A 212 -3.35 -11.86 -8.67
C LEU A 212 -4.52 -11.24 -9.43
N HIS A 213 -4.62 -9.91 -9.50
CA HIS A 213 -5.65 -9.23 -10.28
C HIS A 213 -5.53 -9.53 -11.79
N ILE A 214 -4.30 -9.64 -12.33
CA ILE A 214 -4.09 -10.05 -13.72
C ILE A 214 -4.51 -11.51 -13.93
N ALA A 215 -4.22 -12.39 -12.96
CA ALA A 215 -4.66 -13.79 -13.03
C ALA A 215 -6.18 -13.93 -13.01
N ALA A 216 -6.86 -13.12 -12.18
CA ALA A 216 -8.29 -13.21 -11.97
C ALA A 216 -9.10 -12.48 -13.05
N TRP A 217 -8.68 -11.28 -13.44
CA TRP A 217 -9.49 -10.37 -14.25
C TRP A 217 -8.78 -9.81 -15.50
N ASN A 218 -7.53 -10.23 -15.75
CA ASN A 218 -6.72 -9.77 -16.88
C ASN A 218 -6.60 -8.23 -16.88
N LYS A 219 -7.11 -7.56 -17.93
CA LYS A 219 -7.09 -6.11 -18.10
C LYS A 219 -8.38 -5.41 -17.64
N THR A 220 -9.32 -6.14 -17.05
CA THR A 220 -10.56 -5.53 -16.57
C THR A 220 -10.27 -4.56 -15.43
N LEU A 221 -10.80 -3.34 -15.53
CA LEU A 221 -10.64 -2.28 -14.54
C LEU A 221 -11.86 -2.21 -13.62
N ASN A 222 -11.64 -1.74 -12.40
CA ASN A 222 -12.71 -1.50 -11.40
C ASN A 222 -13.49 -2.79 -11.03
N VAL A 223 -12.78 -3.87 -10.79
CA VAL A 223 -13.30 -5.17 -10.33
C VAL A 223 -12.92 -5.44 -8.89
#